data_813c8de3bb6ecc62036cef5e1df625b6
#
_entry.id   813c8de3bb6ecc62036cef5e1df625b6
#
_cell.length_a   1.000
_cell.length_b   1.000
_cell.length_c   1.000
_cell.angle_alpha   90.00
_cell.angle_beta   90.00
_cell.angle_gamma   90.00
#
_symmetry.space_group_name_H-M   'P 1'
#
loop_
_entity.id
_entity.type
_entity.pdbx_description
1 polymer ?
#
loop_
_entity_poly.entity_id
_entity_poly.type
_entity_poly.pdbx_seq_one_letter_code
_entity_poly.pdbx_strand_id
1 'polypeptide(L)'
;MRIRPIFWCILAFVCCALLIFAALIQVRAPAHMQVHVDKAVPVSAGYTTVELHLSDPQDIPIEQAQVIPSARMTNMHMAAISTSVKALGQGNYIVQLALSMGGPWEINIVAHADGFDDSRQTLLIQVPPVVSL
;
A
#
# COMPACT_ATOMS: atom_id res chain seq x y z
N MET A 1 -30.27 4.63 52.27
CA MET A 1 -30.66 5.36 51.05
C MET A 1 -31.27 4.39 50.07
N ARG A 2 -32.54 4.54 49.79
CA ARG A 2 -33.17 3.74 48.73
C ARG A 2 -32.85 4.40 47.38
N ILE A 3 -31.85 3.89 46.70
CA ILE A 3 -31.55 4.31 45.33
C ILE A 3 -32.69 3.79 44.47
N ARG A 4 -33.44 4.71 43.86
CA ARG A 4 -34.59 4.35 43.02
C ARG A 4 -34.12 3.48 41.84
N PRO A 5 -34.83 2.43 41.44
CA PRO A 5 -34.47 1.55 40.35
C PRO A 5 -34.27 2.32 39.04
N ILE A 6 -34.91 3.46 38.88
CA ILE A 6 -34.77 4.37 37.74
C ILE A 6 -33.32 4.84 37.56
N PHE A 7 -32.60 5.06 38.66
CA PHE A 7 -31.19 5.47 38.58
C PHE A 7 -30.31 4.40 37.94
N TRP A 8 -30.54 3.16 38.30
CA TRP A 8 -29.82 2.04 37.72
C TRP A 8 -30.13 1.83 36.23
N CYS A 9 -31.37 2.04 35.81
CA CYS A 9 -31.75 1.99 34.40
C CYS A 9 -31.09 3.10 33.59
N ILE A 10 -31.03 4.31 34.11
CA ILE A 10 -30.36 5.43 33.45
C ILE A 10 -28.87 5.17 33.36
N LEU A 11 -28.24 4.69 34.44
CA LEU A 11 -26.81 4.36 34.44
C LEU A 11 -26.48 3.26 33.42
N ALA A 12 -27.28 2.21 33.36
CA ALA A 12 -27.12 1.13 32.38
C ALA A 12 -27.26 1.66 30.94
N PHE A 13 -28.24 2.51 30.69
CA PHE A 13 -28.48 3.13 29.39
C PHE A 13 -27.31 4.01 28.96
N VAL A 14 -26.79 4.83 29.85
CA VAL A 14 -25.62 5.69 29.58
C VAL A 14 -24.39 4.84 29.30
N CYS A 15 -24.14 3.78 30.08
CA CYS A 15 -23.00 2.86 29.81
C CYS A 15 -23.11 2.18 28.46
N CYS A 16 -24.30 1.68 28.08
CA CYS A 16 -24.53 1.09 26.77
C CYS A 16 -24.34 2.10 25.64
N ALA A 17 -24.83 3.32 25.80
CA ALA A 17 -24.64 4.39 24.81
C ALA A 17 -23.17 4.75 24.64
N LEU A 18 -22.40 4.82 25.71
CA LEU A 18 -20.95 5.08 25.67
C LEU A 18 -20.19 3.93 24.99
N LEU A 19 -20.56 2.68 25.24
CA LEU A 19 -19.94 1.52 24.60
C LEU A 19 -20.22 1.48 23.10
N ILE A 20 -21.46 1.77 22.71
CA ILE A 20 -21.85 1.86 21.30
C ILE A 20 -21.11 3.01 20.62
N PHE A 21 -21.01 4.16 21.27
CA PHE A 21 -20.30 5.32 20.75
C PHE A 21 -18.80 5.02 20.60
N ALA A 22 -18.18 4.37 21.57
CA ALA A 22 -16.79 3.94 21.50
C ALA A 22 -16.55 2.90 20.39
N ALA A 23 -17.52 2.02 20.14
CA ALA A 23 -17.43 1.05 19.04
C ALA A 23 -17.61 1.71 17.66
N LEU A 24 -18.42 2.77 17.57
CA LEU A 24 -18.61 3.54 16.34
C LEU A 24 -17.41 4.46 16.02
N ILE A 25 -16.77 4.99 17.05
CA ILE A 25 -15.48 5.65 16.92
C ILE A 25 -14.42 4.56 16.89
N GLN A 26 -14.37 3.81 15.82
CA GLN A 26 -13.14 3.13 15.49
C GLN A 26 -12.14 4.24 15.16
N VAL A 27 -11.37 4.62 16.14
CA VAL A 27 -10.14 5.34 15.91
C VAL A 27 -9.29 4.39 15.07
N ARG A 28 -9.40 4.52 13.79
CA ARG A 28 -8.41 3.95 12.88
C ARG A 28 -7.11 4.65 13.24
N ALA A 29 -6.39 4.07 14.20
CA ALA A 29 -4.99 4.42 14.35
C ALA A 29 -4.36 4.09 13.01
N PRO A 30 -3.85 5.09 12.25
CA PRO A 30 -3.27 4.82 10.96
C PRO A 30 -2.06 3.92 11.18
N ALA A 31 -2.25 2.64 10.92
CA ALA A 31 -1.14 1.72 10.90
C ALA A 31 -0.33 2.04 9.64
N HIS A 32 0.92 2.42 9.82
CA HIS A 32 1.82 2.67 8.70
C HIS A 32 2.19 1.35 8.04
N MET A 33 1.91 1.26 6.77
CA MET A 33 2.34 0.16 5.94
C MET A 33 3.83 0.32 5.62
N GLN A 34 4.61 -0.70 5.92
CA GLN A 34 6.01 -0.73 5.52
C GLN A 34 6.12 -1.37 4.14
N VAL A 35 6.56 -0.58 3.17
CA VAL A 35 6.84 -1.06 1.83
C VAL A 35 8.35 -1.24 1.70
N HIS A 36 8.78 -2.49 1.59
CA HIS A 36 10.18 -2.81 1.37
C HIS A 36 10.38 -3.27 -0.07
N VAL A 37 11.26 -2.60 -0.77
CA VAL A 37 11.63 -2.98 -2.15
C VAL A 37 12.81 -3.94 -2.07
N ASP A 38 12.53 -5.23 -2.28
CA ASP A 38 13.57 -6.25 -2.20
C ASP A 38 14.48 -6.23 -3.42
N LYS A 39 13.91 -5.96 -4.60
CA LYS A 39 14.68 -5.99 -5.84
C LYS A 39 13.97 -5.19 -6.93
N ALA A 40 14.72 -4.36 -7.63
CA ALA A 40 14.31 -3.71 -8.86
C ALA A 40 15.30 -4.12 -9.97
N VAL A 41 14.83 -4.95 -10.90
CA VAL A 41 15.68 -5.42 -12.00
C VAL A 41 15.17 -4.83 -13.30
N PRO A 42 15.95 -3.96 -13.94
CA PRO A 42 15.67 -3.61 -15.32
C PRO A 42 15.94 -4.81 -16.21
N VAL A 43 14.88 -5.34 -16.83
CA VAL A 43 15.01 -6.47 -17.73
C VAL A 43 15.21 -5.96 -19.15
N SER A 44 16.10 -6.61 -19.87
CA SER A 44 16.53 -6.25 -21.22
C SER A 44 15.45 -6.30 -22.32
N ALA A 45 14.22 -6.65 -21.98
CA ALA A 45 13.10 -6.77 -22.93
C ALA A 45 12.04 -5.67 -22.82
N GLY A 46 12.38 -4.52 -22.25
CA GLY A 46 11.42 -3.42 -22.04
C GLY A 46 10.53 -3.57 -20.83
N TYR A 47 10.75 -4.57 -20.01
CA TYR A 47 10.03 -4.77 -18.75
C TYR A 47 10.96 -4.56 -17.56
N THR A 48 10.43 -3.93 -16.55
CA THR A 48 11.10 -3.81 -15.25
C THR A 48 10.26 -4.54 -14.21
N THR A 49 10.89 -5.40 -13.44
CA THR A 49 10.23 -6.14 -12.36
C THR A 49 10.66 -5.58 -11.03
N VAL A 50 9.68 -5.24 -10.19
CA VAL A 50 9.90 -4.75 -8.83
C VAL A 50 9.25 -5.74 -7.86
N GLU A 51 10.03 -6.27 -6.95
CA GLU A 51 9.55 -7.13 -5.88
C GLU A 51 9.31 -6.30 -4.62
N LEU A 52 8.10 -6.40 -4.08
CA LEU A 52 7.67 -5.66 -2.90
C LEU A 52 7.29 -6.61 -1.78
N HIS A 53 7.59 -6.19 -0.57
CA HIS A 53 7.09 -6.83 0.64
C HIS A 53 6.32 -5.81 1.47
N LEU A 54 5.04 -6.09 1.74
CA LEU A 54 4.17 -5.25 2.55
C LEU A 54 3.97 -5.90 3.92
N SER A 55 4.25 -5.15 4.96
CA SER A 55 4.06 -5.57 6.34
C SER A 55 3.50 -4.42 7.19
N ASP A 56 2.91 -4.80 8.33
CA ASP A 56 2.53 -3.83 9.35
C ASP A 56 3.72 -3.46 10.24
N PRO A 57 3.58 -2.52 11.20
CA PRO A 57 4.67 -2.15 12.10
C PRO A 57 5.18 -3.29 13.00
N GLN A 58 4.42 -4.39 13.12
CA GLN A 58 4.80 -5.59 13.87
C GLN A 58 5.36 -6.71 12.98
N ASP A 59 5.72 -6.39 11.73
CA ASP A 59 6.23 -7.32 10.72
C ASP A 59 5.23 -8.42 10.31
N ILE A 60 3.94 -8.22 10.55
CA ILE A 60 2.91 -9.12 10.06
C ILE A 60 2.64 -8.82 8.57
N PRO A 61 2.75 -9.81 7.68
CA PRO A 61 2.56 -9.56 6.26
C PRO A 61 1.12 -9.17 5.92
N ILE A 62 0.97 -8.22 5.01
CA ILE A 62 -0.32 -7.74 4.52
C ILE A 62 -0.64 -8.46 3.21
N GLU A 63 -1.63 -9.38 3.25
CA GLU A 63 -1.93 -10.24 2.11
C GLU A 63 -2.97 -9.65 1.15
N GLN A 64 -3.84 -8.78 1.64
CA GLN A 64 -4.91 -8.19 0.84
C GLN A 64 -4.70 -6.68 0.68
N ALA A 65 -3.73 -6.32 -0.11
CA ALA A 65 -3.48 -4.94 -0.46
C ALA A 65 -3.72 -4.71 -1.95
N GLN A 66 -4.26 -3.55 -2.28
CA GLN A 66 -4.31 -3.07 -3.64
C GLN A 66 -3.04 -2.28 -3.94
N VAL A 67 -2.26 -2.76 -4.87
CA VAL A 67 -1.03 -2.09 -5.30
C VAL A 67 -1.28 -1.45 -6.66
N ILE A 68 -1.05 -0.14 -6.73
CA ILE A 68 -1.24 0.64 -7.95
C ILE A 68 0.12 1.20 -8.37
N PRO A 69 0.79 0.58 -9.34
CA PRO A 69 2.04 1.09 -9.88
C PRO A 69 1.79 2.10 -10.99
N SER A 70 2.67 3.07 -11.08
CA SER A 70 2.77 3.98 -12.21
C SER A 70 4.23 4.31 -12.46
N ALA A 71 4.59 4.60 -13.69
CA ALA A 71 5.94 5.00 -14.03
C ALA A 71 5.90 6.07 -15.10
N ARG A 72 6.83 7.03 -14.97
CA ARG A 72 7.01 8.09 -15.97
C ARG A 72 8.49 8.40 -16.13
N MET A 73 8.87 8.86 -17.30
CA MET A 73 10.22 9.39 -17.50
C MET A 73 10.35 10.77 -16.86
N THR A 74 11.50 11.04 -16.26
CA THR A 74 11.75 12.31 -15.61
C THR A 74 12.16 13.42 -16.59
N ASN A 75 12.64 13.06 -17.75
CA ASN A 75 13.14 13.98 -18.78
C ASN A 75 12.20 14.14 -20.00
N MET A 76 11.11 13.41 -20.04
CA MET A 76 10.13 13.43 -21.13
C MET A 76 8.72 13.19 -20.59
N HIS A 77 7.70 13.63 -21.36
CA HIS A 77 6.30 13.31 -21.06
C HIS A 77 5.94 11.92 -21.60
N MET A 78 6.47 10.90 -20.96
CA MET A 78 6.21 9.51 -21.33
C MET A 78 5.89 8.70 -20.07
N ALA A 79 4.84 7.91 -20.14
CA ALA A 79 4.42 7.01 -19.08
C ALA A 79 4.58 5.55 -19.50
N ALA A 80 4.58 4.64 -18.52
CA ALA A 80 4.60 3.21 -18.81
C ALA A 80 3.37 2.80 -19.61
N ILE A 81 3.57 1.94 -20.60
CA ILE A 81 2.52 1.48 -21.51
C ILE A 81 1.56 0.52 -20.80
N SER A 82 2.10 -0.33 -19.95
CA SER A 82 1.31 -1.28 -19.19
C SER A 82 1.97 -1.57 -17.84
N THR A 83 1.12 -1.87 -16.88
CA THR A 83 1.54 -2.29 -15.55
C THR A 83 0.74 -3.52 -15.15
N SER A 84 1.37 -4.44 -14.45
CA SER A 84 0.71 -5.60 -13.87
C SER A 84 1.22 -5.87 -12.47
N VAL A 85 0.34 -6.37 -11.61
CA VAL A 85 0.67 -6.70 -10.23
C VAL A 85 0.22 -8.12 -9.95
N LYS A 86 1.09 -8.92 -9.38
CA LYS A 86 0.80 -10.29 -8.96
C LYS A 86 1.13 -10.45 -7.48
N ALA A 87 0.13 -10.90 -6.71
CA ALA A 87 0.33 -11.26 -5.31
C ALA A 87 0.92 -12.68 -5.23
N LEU A 88 2.02 -12.82 -4.48
CA LEU A 88 2.68 -14.11 -4.26
C LEU A 88 2.30 -14.75 -2.93
N GLY A 89 1.51 -14.06 -2.09
CA GLY A 89 1.21 -14.48 -0.73
C GLY A 89 2.26 -14.01 0.28
N GLN A 90 1.92 -14.07 1.55
CA GLN A 90 2.77 -13.63 2.66
C GLN A 90 3.28 -12.19 2.56
N GLY A 91 2.45 -11.30 1.99
CA GLY A 91 2.80 -9.90 1.81
C GLY A 91 3.75 -9.60 0.66
N ASN A 92 4.10 -10.60 -0.15
CA ASN A 92 4.98 -10.43 -1.31
C ASN A 92 4.17 -10.13 -2.57
N TYR A 93 4.63 -9.14 -3.32
CA TYR A 93 4.02 -8.70 -4.56
C TYR A 93 5.08 -8.49 -5.64
N ILE A 94 4.76 -8.90 -6.86
CA ILE A 94 5.59 -8.61 -8.03
C ILE A 94 4.86 -7.59 -8.89
N VAL A 95 5.54 -6.50 -9.19
CA VAL A 95 5.07 -5.46 -10.10
C VAL A 95 5.90 -5.53 -11.37
N GLN A 96 5.23 -5.65 -12.51
CA GLN A 96 5.86 -5.60 -13.83
C GLN A 96 5.44 -4.33 -14.55
N LEU A 97 6.41 -3.61 -15.05
CA LEU A 97 6.23 -2.34 -15.75
C LEU A 97 6.83 -2.43 -17.14
N ALA A 98 6.04 -2.10 -18.16
CA ALA A 98 6.53 -2.00 -19.52
C ALA A 98 7.13 -0.60 -19.74
N LEU A 99 8.43 -0.50 -19.71
CA LEU A 99 9.18 0.73 -19.95
C LEU A 99 9.76 0.67 -21.37
N SER A 100 9.17 1.43 -22.27
CA SER A 100 9.45 1.32 -23.71
C SER A 100 10.76 1.93 -24.16
N MET A 101 11.38 2.77 -23.34
CA MET A 101 12.62 3.47 -23.70
C MET A 101 13.63 3.40 -22.56
N GLY A 102 14.91 3.40 -22.92
CA GLY A 102 15.98 3.63 -21.97
C GLY A 102 16.00 5.06 -21.46
N GLY A 103 16.49 5.26 -20.27
CA GLY A 103 16.62 6.56 -19.63
C GLY A 103 16.19 6.56 -18.17
N PRO A 104 16.10 7.75 -17.55
CA PRO A 104 15.67 7.87 -16.17
C PRO A 104 14.16 7.74 -16.03
N TRP A 105 13.73 6.83 -15.18
CA TRP A 105 12.32 6.58 -14.88
C TRP A 105 12.04 6.79 -13.40
N GLU A 106 10.92 7.42 -13.10
CA GLU A 106 10.36 7.51 -11.77
C GLU A 106 9.20 6.52 -11.65
N ILE A 107 9.33 5.57 -10.75
CA ILE A 107 8.30 4.58 -10.46
C ILE A 107 7.61 4.97 -9.16
N ASN A 108 6.32 5.19 -9.22
CA ASN A 108 5.48 5.44 -8.05
C ASN A 108 4.63 4.20 -7.78
N ILE A 109 4.69 3.70 -6.58
CA ILE A 109 3.90 2.56 -6.13
C ILE A 109 3.04 3.03 -4.96
N VAL A 110 1.73 2.97 -5.15
CA VAL A 110 0.75 3.26 -4.10
C VAL A 110 0.17 1.94 -3.63
N ALA A 111 0.25 1.69 -2.34
CA ALA A 111 -0.35 0.52 -1.72
C ALA A 111 -1.50 0.96 -0.81
N HIS A 112 -2.64 0.32 -0.98
CA HIS A 112 -3.84 0.55 -0.20
C HIS A 112 -4.31 -0.77 0.42
N ALA A 113 -4.54 -0.77 1.72
CA ALA A 113 -5.11 -1.89 2.43
C ALA A 113 -6.11 -1.41 3.47
N ASP A 114 -7.17 -2.19 3.71
CA ASP A 114 -8.19 -1.87 4.69
C ASP A 114 -7.59 -1.80 6.11
N GLY A 115 -7.86 -0.71 6.81
CA GLY A 115 -7.36 -0.47 8.16
C GLY A 115 -5.96 0.16 8.21
N PHE A 116 -5.36 0.47 7.06
CA PHE A 116 -4.05 1.11 6.94
C PHE A 116 -4.16 2.42 6.16
N ASP A 117 -3.25 3.34 6.44
CA ASP A 117 -3.07 4.50 5.58
C ASP A 117 -2.42 4.09 4.25
N ASP A 118 -2.76 4.81 3.20
CA ASP A 118 -2.13 4.59 1.90
C ASP A 118 -0.62 4.86 2.01
N SER A 119 0.16 3.93 1.51
CA SER A 119 1.61 4.08 1.44
C SER A 119 2.03 4.34 0.01
N ARG A 120 2.90 5.30 -0.16
CA ARG A 120 3.48 5.65 -1.46
C ARG A 120 4.99 5.47 -1.40
N GLN A 121 5.50 4.74 -2.36
CA GLN A 121 6.93 4.54 -2.55
C GLN A 121 7.33 5.06 -3.92
N THR A 122 8.34 5.90 -3.95
CA THR A 122 8.91 6.44 -5.19
C THR A 122 10.30 5.88 -5.39
N LEU A 123 10.55 5.33 -6.56
CA LEU A 123 11.82 4.77 -6.97
C LEU A 123 12.32 5.49 -8.22
N LEU A 124 13.59 5.84 -8.22
CA LEU A 124 14.27 6.37 -9.40
C LEU A 124 15.18 5.28 -9.94
N ILE A 125 14.95 4.87 -11.18
CA ILE A 125 15.77 3.86 -11.84
C ILE A 125 16.30 4.39 -13.16
N GLN A 126 17.46 3.89 -13.51
CA GLN A 126 18.06 4.14 -14.83
C GLN A 126 17.90 2.89 -15.67
N VAL A 127 17.06 2.97 -16.70
CA VAL A 127 16.88 1.86 -17.64
C VAL A 127 17.98 1.99 -18.71
N PRO A 128 18.79 0.94 -18.92
CA PRO A 128 19.81 0.96 -19.97
C PRO A 128 19.17 1.09 -21.35
N PRO A 129 19.81 1.82 -22.25
CA PRO A 129 19.31 1.93 -23.63
C PRO A 129 19.26 0.55 -24.29
N VAL A 130 18.20 0.31 -25.07
CA VAL A 130 18.13 -0.91 -25.88
C VAL A 130 19.16 -0.80 -26.95
N VAL A 131 20.28 -1.50 -26.78
CA VAL A 131 21.29 -1.64 -27.82
C VAL A 131 20.80 -2.74 -28.74
N SER A 132 20.22 -2.36 -29.89
CA SER A 132 20.00 -3.31 -30.97
C SER A 132 21.35 -3.58 -31.65
N LEU A 133 21.87 -4.72 -31.38
CA LEU A 133 22.98 -5.26 -32.15
C LEU A 133 22.49 -5.78 -33.50
#